data_46ca20d977db4600a3cd14bc028019cb
#
_entry.id   46ca20d977db4600a3cd14bc028019cb
#
_cell.length_a   1.000
_cell.length_b   1.000
_cell.length_c   1.000
_cell.angle_alpha   90.00
_cell.angle_beta   90.00
_cell.angle_gamma   90.00
#
_symmetry.space_group_name_H-M   'P 1'
#
loop_
_entity.id
_entity.type
_entity.pdbx_description
1 polymer ?
#
loop_
_entity_poly.entity_id
_entity_poly.type
_entity_poly.pdbx_seq_one_letter_code
_entity_poly.pdbx_strand_id
1 'polypeptide(L)'
;MAELTEKIDIKSMLPEELAEYLRSLGQPAYRAKQLFRWFSAGCGSWDEMTNLPRALRQELSEHCTLSAPRVLKKQQSAEDGTIKFLWELQDGNAVETVVMRYHYGNTVCISSQVGCRQGCAFCASTIGGLVRNLTPSEMLDEVLFSEKESGLPVSHIVLMGIGEPLDNFDTVMRFLELINHPEGRNISMRHISLSTCGLTERFDDLAERDLQITLSVSLHAPDDETRSRIMPANRGRGVDELFRKCKAYYDKTGRRISFEYAMIDGVNDSPEQAELLARRVKPLAAHVNLIPLNHVDERSFEPSKPENLKRFVNILTKNGVNTTIRRRLGSDVDASCGQLRRKMTREAK
;
A
#
# COMPACT_ATOMS: atom_id res chain seq x y z
N MET A 1 1.08 11.92 39.37
CA MET A 1 0.59 11.63 38.01
C MET A 1 1.41 10.44 37.55
N ALA A 2 0.79 9.27 37.40
CA ALA A 2 1.50 8.11 36.83
C ALA A 2 1.85 8.47 35.38
N GLU A 3 3.12 8.41 34.99
CA GLU A 3 3.52 8.42 33.60
C GLU A 3 2.77 7.26 32.92
N LEU A 4 1.89 7.59 32.00
CA LEU A 4 1.34 6.61 31.06
C LEU A 4 2.50 6.14 30.20
N THR A 5 3.19 5.09 30.64
CA THR A 5 4.17 4.41 29.81
C THR A 5 3.45 3.92 28.56
N GLU A 6 3.87 4.41 27.40
CA GLU A 6 3.33 4.01 26.11
C GLU A 6 3.49 2.48 25.98
N LYS A 7 2.38 1.77 25.74
CA LYS A 7 2.39 0.32 25.62
C LYS A 7 3.18 -0.09 24.37
N ILE A 8 3.90 -1.18 24.48
CA ILE A 8 4.70 -1.75 23.40
C ILE A 8 3.80 -2.34 22.32
N ASP A 9 4.00 -1.96 21.07
CA ASP A 9 3.35 -2.63 19.91
C ASP A 9 4.03 -3.98 19.63
N ILE A 10 3.61 -5.00 20.39
CA ILE A 10 4.25 -6.31 20.37
C ILE A 10 4.08 -7.06 19.04
N LYS A 11 3.02 -6.79 18.28
CA LYS A 11 2.77 -7.40 16.97
C LYS A 11 3.74 -6.92 15.88
N SER A 12 4.40 -5.79 16.12
CA SER A 12 5.43 -5.25 15.24
C SER A 12 6.83 -5.86 15.46
N MET A 13 6.97 -6.76 16.42
CA MET A 13 8.22 -7.44 16.73
C MET A 13 8.44 -8.70 15.88
N LEU A 14 9.69 -8.90 15.45
CA LEU A 14 10.15 -10.15 14.86
C LEU A 14 10.33 -11.24 15.94
N PRO A 15 10.39 -12.53 15.58
CA PRO A 15 10.55 -13.62 16.54
C PRO A 15 11.74 -13.48 17.48
N GLU A 16 12.87 -12.93 17.01
CA GLU A 16 14.08 -12.72 17.78
C GLU A 16 13.86 -11.62 18.84
N GLU A 17 13.22 -10.53 18.47
CA GLU A 17 12.86 -9.42 19.35
C GLU A 17 11.82 -9.87 20.40
N LEU A 18 10.83 -10.66 19.98
CA LEU A 18 9.87 -11.30 20.89
C LEU A 18 10.56 -12.22 21.89
N ALA A 19 11.56 -13.00 21.45
CA ALA A 19 12.30 -13.90 22.33
C ALA A 19 13.13 -13.13 23.37
N GLU A 20 13.71 -12.00 22.99
CA GLU A 20 14.44 -11.13 23.91
C GLU A 20 13.50 -10.47 24.93
N TYR A 21 12.39 -9.90 24.44
CA TYR A 21 11.38 -9.30 25.31
C TYR A 21 10.81 -10.31 26.31
N LEU A 22 10.40 -11.50 25.85
CA LEU A 22 9.88 -12.53 26.74
C LEU A 22 10.91 -13.06 27.74
N ARG A 23 12.18 -13.11 27.36
CA ARG A 23 13.27 -13.46 28.29
C ARG A 23 13.40 -12.44 29.42
N SER A 24 13.21 -11.15 29.13
CA SER A 24 13.19 -10.11 30.19
C SER A 24 12.05 -10.28 31.20
N LEU A 25 10.95 -10.95 30.77
CA LEU A 25 9.83 -11.33 31.63
C LEU A 25 10.00 -12.73 32.25
N GLY A 26 11.19 -13.33 32.18
CA GLY A 26 11.45 -14.68 32.72
C GLY A 26 10.80 -15.83 31.94
N GLN A 27 10.34 -15.57 30.70
CA GLN A 27 9.66 -16.58 29.90
C GLN A 27 10.61 -17.36 28.98
N PRO A 28 10.34 -18.64 28.71
CA PRO A 28 11.16 -19.45 27.80
C PRO A 28 11.08 -18.93 26.34
N ALA A 29 12.20 -19.00 25.62
CA ALA A 29 12.32 -18.48 24.24
C ALA A 29 11.32 -19.09 23.24
N TYR A 30 10.86 -20.35 23.44
CA TYR A 30 9.89 -20.96 22.54
C TYR A 30 8.51 -20.26 22.54
N ARG A 31 8.22 -19.46 23.58
CA ARG A 31 6.98 -18.66 23.66
C ARG A 31 6.91 -17.60 22.57
N ALA A 32 8.06 -17.10 22.11
CA ALA A 32 8.12 -16.14 21.00
C ALA A 32 7.51 -16.72 19.72
N LYS A 33 7.85 -17.98 19.41
CA LYS A 33 7.26 -18.66 18.24
C LYS A 33 5.75 -18.89 18.38
N GLN A 34 5.28 -19.16 19.60
CA GLN A 34 3.85 -19.30 19.86
C GLN A 34 3.13 -17.97 19.64
N LEU A 35 3.63 -16.86 20.19
CA LEU A 35 3.07 -15.53 19.99
C LEU A 35 3.09 -15.12 18.53
N PHE A 36 4.23 -15.27 17.85
CA PHE A 36 4.37 -14.87 16.45
C PHE A 36 3.40 -15.62 15.53
N ARG A 37 3.15 -16.90 15.80
CA ARG A 37 2.14 -17.68 15.06
C ARG A 37 0.72 -17.14 15.29
N TRP A 38 0.37 -16.77 16.52
CA TRP A 38 -0.91 -16.15 16.81
C TRP A 38 -1.06 -14.81 16.10
N PHE A 39 -0.03 -13.97 16.13
CA PHE A 39 -0.02 -12.70 15.42
C PHE A 39 -0.20 -12.89 13.91
N SER A 40 0.55 -13.82 13.33
CA SER A 40 0.47 -14.13 11.90
C SER A 40 -0.82 -14.83 11.47
N ALA A 41 -1.60 -15.36 12.42
CA ALA A 41 -2.92 -15.92 12.18
C ALA A 41 -4.05 -14.87 12.29
N GLY A 42 -3.75 -13.61 12.56
CA GLY A 42 -4.75 -12.56 12.72
C GLY A 42 -5.50 -12.65 14.04
N CYS A 43 -4.78 -13.00 15.13
CA CYS A 43 -5.34 -12.98 16.47
C CYS A 43 -5.68 -11.54 16.89
N GLY A 44 -6.91 -11.33 17.33
CA GLY A 44 -7.43 -10.02 17.75
C GLY A 44 -7.57 -9.84 19.26
N SER A 45 -7.35 -10.89 20.05
CA SER A 45 -7.55 -10.87 21.49
C SER A 45 -6.55 -11.77 22.21
N TRP A 46 -6.10 -11.34 23.39
CA TRP A 46 -5.26 -12.16 24.26
C TRP A 46 -5.91 -13.47 24.68
N ASP A 47 -7.25 -13.50 24.75
CA ASP A 47 -8.00 -14.68 25.16
C ASP A 47 -8.03 -15.78 24.10
N GLU A 48 -7.82 -15.44 22.84
CA GLU A 48 -7.68 -16.43 21.76
C GLU A 48 -6.42 -17.29 21.91
N MET A 49 -5.37 -16.79 22.58
CA MET A 49 -4.07 -17.44 22.72
C MET A 49 -4.07 -18.58 23.79
N THR A 50 -4.91 -19.60 23.56
CA THR A 50 -5.21 -20.63 24.56
C THR A 50 -4.03 -21.50 24.98
N ASN A 51 -2.97 -21.58 24.16
CA ASN A 51 -1.74 -22.31 24.48
C ASN A 51 -0.71 -21.50 25.29
N LEU A 52 -1.05 -20.24 25.64
CA LEU A 52 -0.26 -19.41 26.54
C LEU A 52 -0.85 -19.42 27.95
N PRO A 53 -0.01 -19.44 29.03
CA PRO A 53 -0.50 -19.32 30.40
C PRO A 53 -1.33 -18.04 30.59
N ARG A 54 -2.41 -18.14 31.37
CA ARG A 54 -3.29 -16.99 31.67
C ARG A 54 -2.51 -15.83 32.30
N ALA A 55 -1.61 -16.12 33.23
CA ALA A 55 -0.77 -15.11 33.87
C ALA A 55 0.07 -14.32 32.84
N LEU A 56 0.70 -15.01 31.87
CA LEU A 56 1.48 -14.36 30.83
C LEU A 56 0.59 -13.49 29.92
N ARG A 57 -0.59 -13.99 29.53
CA ARG A 57 -1.52 -13.19 28.70
C ARG A 57 -1.97 -11.91 29.42
N GLN A 58 -2.20 -12.00 30.73
CA GLN A 58 -2.54 -10.84 31.56
C GLN A 58 -1.36 -9.85 31.62
N GLU A 59 -0.16 -10.32 31.95
CA GLU A 59 1.06 -9.50 31.99
C GLU A 59 1.31 -8.77 30.67
N LEU A 60 1.21 -9.50 29.53
CA LEU A 60 1.34 -8.89 28.21
C LEU A 60 0.25 -7.85 27.93
N SER A 61 -0.99 -8.07 28.35
CA SER A 61 -2.08 -7.12 28.15
C SER A 61 -1.91 -5.81 28.93
N GLU A 62 -1.18 -5.84 30.05
CA GLU A 62 -0.87 -4.66 30.85
C GLU A 62 0.20 -3.79 30.20
N HIS A 63 1.22 -4.40 29.58
CA HIS A 63 2.40 -3.71 29.06
C HIS A 63 2.43 -3.56 27.53
N CYS A 64 1.63 -4.33 26.80
CA CYS A 64 1.65 -4.36 25.35
C CYS A 64 0.28 -3.98 24.75
N THR A 65 0.33 -3.43 23.54
CA THR A 65 -0.85 -3.34 22.67
C THR A 65 -0.90 -4.54 21.73
N LEU A 66 -2.12 -5.07 21.54
CA LEU A 66 -2.43 -6.03 20.50
C LEU A 66 -3.38 -5.33 19.53
N SER A 67 -2.86 -4.90 18.38
CA SER A 67 -3.68 -4.26 17.36
C SER A 67 -4.73 -5.25 16.84
N ALA A 68 -5.96 -4.76 16.68
CA ALA A 68 -7.07 -5.50 16.12
C ALA A 68 -8.07 -4.49 15.55
N PRO A 69 -8.10 -4.27 14.24
CA PRO A 69 -9.02 -3.32 13.64
C PRO A 69 -10.44 -3.86 13.68
N ARG A 70 -11.41 -2.96 13.80
CA ARG A 70 -12.83 -3.29 13.78
C ARG A 70 -13.44 -2.94 12.42
N VAL A 71 -14.24 -3.84 11.86
CA VAL A 71 -14.99 -3.54 10.62
C VAL A 71 -16.06 -2.50 10.92
N LEU A 72 -15.94 -1.31 10.34
CA LEU A 72 -16.99 -0.31 10.33
C LEU A 72 -17.95 -0.51 9.16
N LYS A 73 -17.41 -0.87 8.00
CA LYS A 73 -18.19 -1.11 6.79
C LYS A 73 -17.52 -2.17 5.92
N LYS A 74 -18.34 -3.08 5.38
CA LYS A 74 -17.95 -4.05 4.36
C LYS A 74 -18.86 -3.85 3.15
N GLN A 75 -18.30 -3.65 1.99
CA GLN A 75 -19.00 -3.52 0.72
C GLN A 75 -18.45 -4.54 -0.25
N GLN A 76 -19.34 -5.20 -0.98
CA GLN A 76 -18.92 -6.16 -2.01
C GLN A 76 -19.52 -5.76 -3.35
N SER A 77 -18.67 -5.67 -4.34
CA SER A 77 -19.08 -5.38 -5.72
C SER A 77 -19.97 -6.51 -6.24
N ALA A 78 -21.09 -6.10 -6.83
CA ALA A 78 -22.00 -7.03 -7.54
C ALA A 78 -21.44 -7.39 -8.93
N GLU A 79 -20.54 -6.57 -9.49
CA GLU A 79 -20.01 -6.75 -10.84
C GLU A 79 -18.85 -7.75 -10.88
N ASP A 80 -17.93 -7.72 -9.89
CA ASP A 80 -16.68 -8.48 -9.96
C ASP A 80 -16.29 -9.17 -8.64
N GLY A 81 -17.10 -8.99 -7.59
CA GLY A 81 -16.87 -9.60 -6.28
C GLY A 81 -15.74 -8.96 -5.48
N THR A 82 -15.21 -7.81 -5.88
CA THR A 82 -14.26 -7.01 -5.09
C THR A 82 -14.88 -6.63 -3.76
N ILE A 83 -14.12 -6.75 -2.67
CA ILE A 83 -14.60 -6.43 -1.33
C ILE A 83 -13.80 -5.24 -0.81
N LYS A 84 -14.52 -4.17 -0.40
CA LYS A 84 -13.94 -3.03 0.29
C LYS A 84 -14.30 -3.06 1.76
N PHE A 85 -13.30 -2.91 2.61
CA PHE A 85 -13.44 -2.74 4.05
C PHE A 85 -13.09 -1.32 4.45
N LEU A 86 -13.87 -0.77 5.39
CA LEU A 86 -13.51 0.38 6.19
C LEU A 86 -13.21 -0.15 7.60
N TRP A 87 -11.97 0.01 8.03
CA TRP A 87 -11.47 -0.43 9.33
C TRP A 87 -11.38 0.74 10.30
N GLU A 88 -11.83 0.55 11.53
CA GLU A 88 -11.52 1.43 12.66
C GLU A 88 -10.25 0.92 13.35
N LEU A 89 -9.30 1.81 13.53
CA LEU A 89 -8.08 1.56 14.29
C LEU A 89 -8.30 1.86 15.78
N GLN A 90 -7.36 1.43 16.64
CA GLN A 90 -7.50 1.58 18.09
C GLN A 90 -7.61 3.03 18.57
N ASP A 91 -7.08 3.98 17.84
CA ASP A 91 -7.14 5.42 18.12
C ASP A 91 -8.40 6.11 17.53
N GLY A 92 -9.34 5.33 16.99
CA GLY A 92 -10.56 5.83 16.36
C GLY A 92 -10.38 6.40 14.95
N ASN A 93 -9.17 6.35 14.39
CA ASN A 93 -8.95 6.63 12.98
C ASN A 93 -9.46 5.48 12.10
N ALA A 94 -9.64 5.75 10.82
CA ALA A 94 -10.09 4.73 9.89
C ALA A 94 -9.22 4.67 8.63
N VAL A 95 -9.07 3.45 8.08
CA VAL A 95 -8.41 3.18 6.80
C VAL A 95 -9.26 2.25 5.95
N GLU A 96 -9.05 2.29 4.65
CA GLU A 96 -9.76 1.43 3.70
C GLU A 96 -8.80 0.42 3.09
N THR A 97 -9.28 -0.82 2.94
CA THR A 97 -8.58 -1.94 2.31
C THR A 97 -9.47 -2.57 1.26
N VAL A 98 -8.89 -3.04 0.16
CA VAL A 98 -9.64 -3.67 -0.94
C VAL A 98 -9.10 -5.05 -1.23
N VAL A 99 -9.98 -6.06 -1.23
CA VAL A 99 -9.67 -7.43 -1.64
C VAL A 99 -10.21 -7.67 -3.04
N MET A 100 -9.31 -7.97 -3.98
CA MET A 100 -9.61 -8.19 -5.39
C MET A 100 -9.34 -9.63 -5.78
N ARG A 101 -10.21 -10.20 -6.62
CA ARG A 101 -10.07 -11.56 -7.12
C ARG A 101 -9.44 -11.55 -8.51
N TYR A 102 -8.35 -12.28 -8.67
CA TYR A 102 -7.72 -12.52 -9.96
C TYR A 102 -7.60 -14.03 -10.21
N HIS A 103 -7.40 -14.42 -11.47
CA HIS A 103 -7.20 -15.83 -11.83
C HIS A 103 -5.94 -16.45 -11.21
N TYR A 104 -4.95 -15.63 -10.85
CA TYR A 104 -3.70 -16.04 -10.22
C TYR A 104 -3.72 -15.99 -8.69
N GLY A 105 -4.83 -15.61 -8.07
CA GLY A 105 -4.99 -15.50 -6.62
C GLY A 105 -5.66 -14.21 -6.17
N ASN A 106 -5.88 -14.08 -4.87
CA ASN A 106 -6.51 -12.88 -4.31
C ASN A 106 -5.43 -11.86 -3.94
N THR A 107 -5.65 -10.61 -4.33
CA THR A 107 -4.78 -9.48 -4.04
C THR A 107 -5.45 -8.57 -3.02
N VAL A 108 -4.73 -8.18 -1.98
CA VAL A 108 -5.18 -7.13 -1.06
C VAL A 108 -4.45 -5.82 -1.35
N CYS A 109 -5.20 -4.73 -1.45
CA CYS A 109 -4.69 -3.37 -1.51
C CYS A 109 -4.75 -2.76 -0.12
N ILE A 110 -3.60 -2.45 0.46
CA ILE A 110 -3.48 -1.92 1.82
C ILE A 110 -2.98 -0.48 1.83
N SER A 111 -3.26 0.20 2.95
CA SER A 111 -2.83 1.55 3.25
C SER A 111 -1.48 1.55 3.98
N SER A 112 -0.76 2.66 3.95
CA SER A 112 0.48 2.87 4.72
C SER A 112 0.37 4.03 5.71
N GLN A 113 -0.68 4.84 5.59
CA GLN A 113 -0.90 6.05 6.40
C GLN A 113 -2.39 6.27 6.62
N VAL A 114 -2.73 7.02 7.64
CA VAL A 114 -4.06 7.63 7.82
C VAL A 114 -4.05 8.99 7.12
N GLY A 115 -4.65 9.06 5.92
CA GLY A 115 -4.53 10.21 5.02
C GLY A 115 -3.20 10.25 4.26
N CYS A 116 -2.97 11.31 3.46
CA CYS A 116 -1.76 11.45 2.66
C CYS A 116 -1.43 12.92 2.44
N ARG A 117 -0.17 13.31 2.64
CA ARG A 117 0.27 14.71 2.45
C ARG A 117 0.77 15.03 1.04
N GLN A 118 0.83 14.06 0.13
CA GLN A 118 1.44 14.27 -1.19
C GLN A 118 0.63 15.19 -2.11
N GLY A 119 -0.66 15.38 -1.83
CA GLY A 119 -1.50 16.40 -2.46
C GLY A 119 -1.85 16.13 -3.92
N CYS A 120 -1.79 14.87 -4.40
CA CYS A 120 -2.16 14.52 -5.78
C CYS A 120 -3.58 15.03 -6.08
N ALA A 121 -3.71 15.86 -7.13
CA ALA A 121 -4.92 16.63 -7.40
C ALA A 121 -6.13 15.77 -7.82
N PHE A 122 -5.90 14.52 -8.24
CA PHE A 122 -6.93 13.57 -8.68
C PHE A 122 -7.27 12.52 -7.62
N CYS A 123 -6.59 12.51 -6.46
CA CYS A 123 -6.70 11.42 -5.46
C CYS A 123 -7.54 11.85 -4.25
N ALA A 124 -8.51 11.02 -3.86
CA ALA A 124 -9.33 11.22 -2.68
C ALA A 124 -8.55 11.08 -1.36
N SER A 125 -7.51 10.24 -1.34
CA SER A 125 -6.70 9.97 -0.13
C SER A 125 -5.96 11.21 0.39
N THR A 126 -5.79 12.24 -0.45
CA THR A 126 -5.14 13.50 -0.06
C THR A 126 -6.09 14.52 0.55
N ILE A 127 -7.41 14.25 0.51
CA ILE A 127 -8.42 15.13 1.09
C ILE A 127 -8.32 15.04 2.62
N GLY A 128 -8.00 16.16 3.26
CA GLY A 128 -7.79 16.22 4.71
C GLY A 128 -6.35 16.00 5.17
N GLY A 129 -5.41 15.79 4.22
CA GLY A 129 -3.99 15.67 4.51
C GLY A 129 -3.59 14.40 5.27
N LEU A 130 -2.39 14.39 5.83
CA LEU A 130 -1.85 13.30 6.64
C LEU A 130 -2.24 13.51 8.11
N VAL A 131 -2.74 12.47 8.75
CA VAL A 131 -2.96 12.41 10.20
C VAL A 131 -1.76 11.78 10.89
N ARG A 132 -1.43 10.53 10.53
CA ARG A 132 -0.26 9.79 11.02
C ARG A 132 0.13 8.64 10.10
N ASN A 133 1.30 8.12 10.33
CA ASN A 133 1.73 6.86 9.77
C ASN A 133 0.95 5.69 10.41
N LEU A 134 0.73 4.61 9.65
CA LEU A 134 0.35 3.32 10.24
C LEU A 134 1.57 2.66 10.87
N THR A 135 1.32 1.83 11.90
CA THR A 135 2.35 0.97 12.47
C THR A 135 2.52 -0.32 11.64
N PRO A 136 3.63 -1.06 11.80
CA PRO A 136 3.81 -2.33 11.10
C PRO A 136 2.70 -3.34 11.41
N SER A 137 2.24 -3.40 12.66
CA SER A 137 1.14 -4.25 13.09
C SER A 137 -0.19 -3.87 12.46
N GLU A 138 -0.50 -2.58 12.31
CA GLU A 138 -1.72 -2.11 11.63
C GLU A 138 -1.72 -2.49 10.16
N MET A 139 -0.58 -2.35 9.46
CA MET A 139 -0.45 -2.79 8.06
C MET A 139 -0.56 -4.32 7.92
N LEU A 140 0.01 -5.08 8.87
CA LEU A 140 -0.12 -6.53 8.92
C LEU A 140 -1.60 -6.94 9.11
N ASP A 141 -2.29 -6.23 9.99
CA ASP A 141 -3.70 -6.47 10.28
C ASP A 141 -4.63 -6.18 9.10
N GLU A 142 -4.34 -5.16 8.29
CA GLU A 142 -5.09 -4.94 7.05
C GLU A 142 -5.10 -6.20 6.17
N VAL A 143 -3.99 -6.92 6.08
CA VAL A 143 -3.90 -8.18 5.32
C VAL A 143 -4.66 -9.30 6.03
N LEU A 144 -4.34 -9.55 7.30
CA LEU A 144 -4.82 -10.72 8.05
C LEU A 144 -6.32 -10.66 8.33
N PHE A 145 -6.82 -9.49 8.72
CA PHE A 145 -8.25 -9.31 8.98
C PHE A 145 -9.06 -9.24 7.70
N SER A 146 -8.51 -8.71 6.60
CA SER A 146 -9.17 -8.79 5.28
C SER A 146 -9.32 -10.23 4.81
N GLU A 147 -8.33 -11.09 5.04
CA GLU A 147 -8.42 -12.53 4.77
C GLU A 147 -9.49 -13.20 5.64
N LYS A 148 -9.46 -12.93 6.95
CA LYS A 148 -10.42 -13.50 7.92
C LYS A 148 -11.86 -13.09 7.59
N GLU A 149 -12.10 -11.81 7.36
CA GLU A 149 -13.44 -11.25 7.12
C GLU A 149 -13.99 -11.52 5.72
N SER A 150 -13.12 -11.67 4.72
CA SER A 150 -13.55 -12.03 3.36
C SER A 150 -13.73 -13.55 3.17
N GLY A 151 -13.04 -14.35 3.98
CA GLY A 151 -12.92 -15.81 3.77
C GLY A 151 -12.06 -16.17 2.55
N LEU A 152 -11.29 -15.23 2.00
CA LEU A 152 -10.49 -15.41 0.79
C LEU A 152 -9.00 -15.41 1.16
N PRO A 153 -8.24 -16.50 0.89
CA PRO A 153 -6.82 -16.52 1.15
C PRO A 153 -6.09 -15.46 0.32
N VAL A 154 -5.34 -14.60 0.99
CA VAL A 154 -4.55 -13.54 0.33
C VAL A 154 -3.22 -14.11 -0.12
N SER A 155 -2.88 -13.92 -1.39
CA SER A 155 -1.63 -14.37 -2.00
C SER A 155 -0.75 -13.24 -2.54
N HIS A 156 -1.33 -12.05 -2.78
CA HIS A 156 -0.64 -10.88 -3.30
C HIS A 156 -1.02 -9.62 -2.51
N ILE A 157 -0.07 -8.71 -2.39
CA ILE A 157 -0.25 -7.44 -1.66
C ILE A 157 0.17 -6.29 -2.57
N VAL A 158 -0.65 -5.23 -2.61
CA VAL A 158 -0.27 -3.97 -3.24
C VAL A 158 -0.40 -2.83 -2.24
N LEU A 159 0.69 -2.09 -2.02
CA LEU A 159 0.71 -0.89 -1.19
C LEU A 159 0.31 0.30 -2.06
N MET A 160 -0.98 0.34 -2.43
CA MET A 160 -1.59 1.34 -3.33
C MET A 160 -2.85 1.96 -2.72
N GLY A 161 -3.07 1.74 -1.42
CA GLY A 161 -4.16 2.33 -0.64
C GLY A 161 -3.88 3.76 -0.22
N ILE A 162 -4.33 4.12 0.98
CA ILE A 162 -4.14 5.46 1.54
C ILE A 162 -2.70 5.64 2.02
N GLY A 163 -2.05 6.73 1.58
CA GLY A 163 -0.69 7.10 2.01
C GLY A 163 0.38 6.98 0.93
N GLU A 164 1.59 7.36 1.30
CA GLU A 164 2.81 7.20 0.51
C GLU A 164 3.76 6.28 1.26
N PRO A 165 4.01 5.06 0.76
CA PRO A 165 4.84 4.08 1.48
C PRO A 165 6.27 4.56 1.78
N LEU A 166 6.89 5.31 0.88
CA LEU A 166 8.25 5.82 1.12
C LEU A 166 8.30 6.98 2.12
N ASP A 167 7.16 7.60 2.43
CA ASP A 167 7.03 8.60 3.49
C ASP A 167 6.90 7.94 4.88
N ASN A 168 6.53 6.65 4.91
CA ASN A 168 6.50 5.79 6.09
C ASN A 168 7.53 4.65 5.97
N PHE A 169 8.73 4.97 5.51
CA PHE A 169 9.71 4.01 5.02
C PHE A 169 10.04 2.88 6.01
N ASP A 170 10.48 3.24 7.22
CA ASP A 170 10.97 2.24 8.20
C ASP A 170 9.85 1.29 8.64
N THR A 171 8.65 1.80 8.83
CA THR A 171 7.45 1.00 9.13
C THR A 171 7.10 0.04 7.99
N VAL A 172 7.15 0.53 6.75
CA VAL A 172 6.88 -0.31 5.57
C VAL A 172 7.92 -1.40 5.44
N MET A 173 9.21 -1.11 5.67
CA MET A 173 10.26 -2.13 5.66
C MET A 173 10.00 -3.18 6.74
N ARG A 174 9.67 -2.78 7.97
CA ARG A 174 9.31 -3.72 9.05
C ARG A 174 8.08 -4.56 8.70
N PHE A 175 7.05 -3.97 8.12
CA PHE A 175 5.88 -4.73 7.63
C PHE A 175 6.28 -5.80 6.61
N LEU A 176 7.17 -5.46 5.66
CA LEU A 176 7.66 -6.41 4.65
C LEU A 176 8.41 -7.58 5.31
N GLU A 177 9.23 -7.32 6.33
CA GLU A 177 9.92 -8.36 7.11
C GLU A 177 8.92 -9.29 7.79
N LEU A 178 7.90 -8.73 8.47
CA LEU A 178 6.88 -9.49 9.19
C LEU A 178 6.04 -10.39 8.25
N ILE A 179 5.54 -9.83 7.15
CA ILE A 179 4.63 -10.57 6.24
C ILE A 179 5.35 -11.66 5.43
N ASN A 180 6.64 -11.46 5.16
CA ASN A 180 7.47 -12.44 4.44
C ASN A 180 8.15 -13.45 5.37
N HIS A 181 8.07 -13.27 6.70
CA HIS A 181 8.80 -14.11 7.65
C HIS A 181 8.39 -15.60 7.52
N PRO A 182 9.36 -16.55 7.45
CA PRO A 182 9.06 -17.97 7.19
C PRO A 182 8.24 -18.65 8.30
N GLU A 183 8.31 -18.16 9.55
CA GLU A 183 7.49 -18.65 10.66
C GLU A 183 6.10 -17.96 10.74
N GLY A 184 5.85 -16.96 9.87
CA GLY A 184 4.60 -16.21 9.77
C GLY A 184 3.76 -16.56 8.55
N ARG A 185 3.19 -15.51 7.89
CA ARG A 185 2.37 -15.69 6.68
C ARG A 185 3.20 -16.12 5.48
N ASN A 186 4.47 -15.79 5.45
CA ASN A 186 5.43 -16.19 4.43
C ASN A 186 4.97 -15.84 3.00
N ILE A 187 4.38 -14.65 2.83
CA ILE A 187 4.04 -14.15 1.48
C ILE A 187 5.34 -13.72 0.80
N SER A 188 5.61 -14.32 -0.36
CA SER A 188 6.82 -14.01 -1.12
C SER A 188 6.89 -12.53 -1.51
N MET A 189 8.05 -11.90 -1.37
CA MET A 189 8.31 -10.53 -1.81
C MET A 189 7.95 -10.30 -3.29
N ARG A 190 8.04 -11.33 -4.14
CA ARG A 190 7.65 -11.26 -5.57
C ARG A 190 6.15 -11.07 -5.77
N HIS A 191 5.35 -11.34 -4.76
CA HIS A 191 3.90 -11.13 -4.75
C HIS A 191 3.50 -9.78 -4.12
N ILE A 192 4.50 -8.94 -3.81
CA ILE A 192 4.27 -7.64 -3.19
C ILE A 192 4.67 -6.54 -4.18
N SER A 193 3.76 -5.57 -4.37
CA SER A 193 4.00 -4.37 -5.16
C SER A 193 3.97 -3.15 -4.24
N LEU A 194 5.08 -2.43 -4.18
CA LEU A 194 5.21 -1.17 -3.46
C LEU A 194 5.05 -0.03 -4.45
N SER A 195 4.03 0.81 -4.25
CA SER A 195 3.81 1.99 -5.08
C SER A 195 4.33 3.24 -4.39
N THR A 196 4.91 4.15 -5.17
CA THR A 196 5.37 5.45 -4.67
C THR A 196 5.08 6.56 -5.67
N CYS A 197 4.78 7.75 -5.15
CA CYS A 197 4.70 8.97 -5.96
C CYS A 197 6.07 9.48 -6.44
N GLY A 198 7.16 8.80 -6.04
CA GLY A 198 8.51 9.13 -6.45
C GLY A 198 9.25 10.05 -5.47
N LEU A 199 9.26 9.71 -4.19
CA LEU A 199 10.14 10.32 -3.19
C LEU A 199 11.59 9.86 -3.44
N THR A 200 12.26 10.54 -4.36
CA THR A 200 13.57 10.14 -4.92
C THR A 200 14.67 10.02 -3.88
N GLU A 201 14.56 10.74 -2.78
CA GLU A 201 15.49 10.68 -1.64
C GLU A 201 15.52 9.31 -0.94
N ARG A 202 14.49 8.47 -1.12
CA ARG A 202 14.39 7.14 -0.51
C ARG A 202 14.74 6.00 -1.46
N PHE A 203 15.02 6.28 -2.74
CA PHE A 203 15.29 5.23 -3.72
C PHE A 203 16.59 4.49 -3.46
N ASP A 204 17.62 5.18 -3.00
CA ASP A 204 18.91 4.54 -2.68
C ASP A 204 18.75 3.64 -1.46
N ASP A 205 18.08 4.11 -0.39
CA ASP A 205 17.77 3.34 0.81
C ASP A 205 16.96 2.07 0.45
N LEU A 206 15.97 2.21 -0.45
CA LEU A 206 15.16 1.07 -0.90
C LEU A 206 15.98 0.07 -1.71
N ALA A 207 16.87 0.55 -2.58
CA ALA A 207 17.74 -0.29 -3.39
C ALA A 207 18.75 -1.08 -2.55
N GLU A 208 19.17 -0.54 -1.39
CA GLU A 208 20.07 -1.22 -0.45
C GLU A 208 19.41 -2.37 0.31
N ARG A 209 18.10 -2.39 0.42
CA ARG A 209 17.36 -3.48 1.07
C ARG A 209 17.33 -4.79 0.26
N ASP A 210 17.75 -4.76 -1.01
CA ASP A 210 17.76 -5.92 -1.94
C ASP A 210 16.44 -6.74 -1.94
N LEU A 211 15.32 -6.03 -1.92
CA LEU A 211 14.00 -6.65 -1.87
C LEU A 211 13.55 -7.15 -3.24
N GLN A 212 12.96 -8.34 -3.26
CA GLN A 212 12.41 -8.93 -4.49
C GLN A 212 11.00 -8.43 -4.84
N ILE A 213 10.60 -7.25 -4.35
CA ILE A 213 9.31 -6.63 -4.63
C ILE A 213 9.22 -6.08 -6.06
N THR A 214 8.00 -5.77 -6.51
CA THR A 214 7.78 -4.92 -7.68
C THR A 214 7.70 -3.46 -7.23
N LEU A 215 8.59 -2.62 -7.74
CA LEU A 215 8.49 -1.18 -7.54
C LEU A 215 7.56 -0.59 -8.60
N SER A 216 6.45 0.01 -8.14
CA SER A 216 5.51 0.75 -8.98
C SER A 216 5.68 2.24 -8.74
N VAL A 217 5.98 2.99 -9.79
CA VAL A 217 6.19 4.44 -9.72
C VAL A 217 4.98 5.16 -10.31
N SER A 218 4.26 5.89 -9.48
CA SER A 218 3.18 6.78 -9.89
C SER A 218 3.74 7.97 -10.65
N LEU A 219 3.88 7.81 -11.98
CA LEU A 219 4.45 8.83 -12.86
C LEU A 219 3.40 9.87 -13.27
N HIS A 220 2.31 9.42 -13.86
CA HIS A 220 1.12 10.15 -14.32
C HIS A 220 1.35 11.29 -15.32
N ALA A 221 2.57 11.74 -15.53
CA ALA A 221 2.96 12.63 -16.63
C ALA A 221 4.45 12.51 -16.93
N PRO A 222 4.86 12.58 -18.22
CA PRO A 222 6.25 12.40 -18.62
C PRO A 222 7.08 13.69 -18.60
N ASP A 223 6.47 14.82 -18.25
CA ASP A 223 7.08 16.17 -18.18
C ASP A 223 6.80 16.85 -16.85
N ASP A 224 7.65 17.81 -16.48
CA ASP A 224 7.56 18.50 -15.20
C ASP A 224 6.36 19.44 -15.07
N GLU A 225 5.96 20.08 -16.15
CA GLU A 225 4.85 21.02 -16.14
C GLU A 225 3.54 20.30 -15.79
N THR A 226 3.21 19.29 -16.57
CA THR A 226 1.99 18.48 -16.34
C THR A 226 2.06 17.76 -14.99
N ARG A 227 3.20 17.12 -14.70
CA ARG A 227 3.36 16.35 -13.46
C ARG A 227 3.23 17.22 -12.22
N SER A 228 3.88 18.40 -12.19
CA SER A 228 3.79 19.31 -11.04
C SER A 228 2.41 19.92 -10.83
N ARG A 229 1.60 19.99 -11.89
CA ARG A 229 0.20 20.43 -11.81
C ARG A 229 -0.68 19.40 -11.11
N ILE A 230 -0.53 18.11 -11.44
CA ILE A 230 -1.38 17.04 -10.91
C ILE A 230 -0.78 16.33 -9.69
N MET A 231 0.55 16.38 -9.51
CA MET A 231 1.30 15.76 -8.42
C MET A 231 2.30 16.74 -7.80
N PRO A 232 1.93 17.45 -6.74
CA PRO A 232 2.83 18.41 -6.07
C PRO A 232 4.14 17.79 -5.57
N ALA A 233 4.18 16.48 -5.31
CA ALA A 233 5.40 15.74 -4.96
C ALA A 233 6.53 15.90 -6.00
N ASN A 234 6.23 16.27 -7.25
CA ASN A 234 7.23 16.54 -8.29
C ASN A 234 8.01 17.83 -8.07
N ARG A 235 7.43 18.79 -7.34
CA ARG A 235 8.03 20.10 -7.12
C ARG A 235 9.34 19.95 -6.32
N GLY A 236 10.42 20.50 -6.86
CA GLY A 236 11.76 20.42 -6.28
C GLY A 236 12.52 19.11 -6.54
N ARG A 237 11.88 18.10 -7.18
CA ARG A 237 12.54 16.84 -7.57
C ARG A 237 12.72 16.74 -9.08
N GLY A 238 11.64 16.85 -9.82
CA GLY A 238 11.62 16.79 -11.28
C GLY A 238 11.59 15.37 -11.84
N VAL A 239 11.07 15.28 -13.07
CA VAL A 239 10.91 14.03 -13.80
C VAL A 239 12.26 13.42 -14.17
N ASP A 240 13.24 14.23 -14.55
CA ASP A 240 14.58 13.73 -14.94
C ASP A 240 15.29 13.06 -13.75
N GLU A 241 15.21 13.66 -12.56
CA GLU A 241 15.75 13.07 -11.34
C GLU A 241 15.04 11.75 -11.00
N LEU A 242 13.71 11.71 -11.12
CA LEU A 242 12.94 10.49 -10.91
C LEU A 242 13.42 9.37 -11.83
N PHE A 243 13.57 9.63 -13.15
CA PHE A 243 14.05 8.62 -14.09
C PHE A 243 15.50 8.21 -13.82
N ARG A 244 16.36 9.14 -13.41
CA ARG A 244 17.74 8.86 -13.00
C ARG A 244 17.77 7.89 -11.81
N LYS A 245 16.94 8.14 -10.78
CA LYS A 245 16.85 7.27 -9.59
C LYS A 245 16.20 5.91 -9.93
N CYS A 246 15.19 5.87 -10.79
CA CYS A 246 14.64 4.63 -11.31
C CYS A 246 15.70 3.78 -12.03
N LYS A 247 16.56 4.44 -12.84
CA LYS A 247 17.64 3.73 -13.55
C LYS A 247 18.66 3.16 -12.57
N ALA A 248 19.08 3.94 -11.57
CA ALA A 248 20.00 3.47 -10.53
C ALA A 248 19.42 2.29 -9.73
N TYR A 249 18.13 2.35 -9.36
CA TYR A 249 17.44 1.25 -8.71
C TYR A 249 17.42 -0.02 -9.58
N TYR A 250 17.06 0.12 -10.87
CA TYR A 250 17.07 -1.01 -11.81
C TYR A 250 18.46 -1.60 -11.97
N ASP A 251 19.49 -0.78 -12.16
CA ASP A 251 20.87 -1.24 -12.33
C ASP A 251 21.40 -2.00 -11.11
N LYS A 252 21.02 -1.56 -9.91
CA LYS A 252 21.45 -2.19 -8.65
C LYS A 252 20.69 -3.49 -8.36
N THR A 253 19.39 -3.53 -8.60
CA THR A 253 18.53 -4.63 -8.16
C THR A 253 18.18 -5.64 -9.26
N GLY A 254 18.34 -5.26 -10.53
CA GLY A 254 17.84 -6.01 -11.68
C GLY A 254 16.32 -6.13 -11.75
N ARG A 255 15.58 -5.41 -10.88
CA ARG A 255 14.13 -5.52 -10.77
C ARG A 255 13.44 -4.55 -11.71
N ARG A 256 12.53 -5.08 -12.54
CA ARG A 256 11.70 -4.28 -13.44
C ARG A 256 10.83 -3.30 -12.66
N ILE A 257 10.76 -2.06 -13.14
CA ILE A 257 9.88 -1.01 -12.62
C ILE A 257 8.57 -1.00 -13.42
N SER A 258 7.44 -0.82 -12.72
CA SER A 258 6.14 -0.50 -13.33
C SER A 258 5.87 0.98 -13.18
N PHE A 259 5.57 1.67 -14.28
CA PHE A 259 5.10 3.06 -14.22
C PHE A 259 3.58 3.08 -14.29
N GLU A 260 2.97 3.59 -13.23
CA GLU A 260 1.54 3.80 -13.15
C GLU A 260 1.19 5.15 -13.79
N TYR A 261 0.19 5.17 -14.67
CA TYR A 261 -0.18 6.35 -15.45
C TYR A 261 -1.70 6.51 -15.51
N ALA A 262 -2.26 7.35 -14.62
CA ALA A 262 -3.68 7.71 -14.64
C ALA A 262 -3.98 8.57 -15.89
N MET A 263 -4.90 8.12 -16.71
CA MET A 263 -5.27 8.78 -17.96
C MET A 263 -6.35 9.83 -17.71
N ILE A 264 -6.00 11.11 -17.82
CA ILE A 264 -6.84 12.27 -17.50
C ILE A 264 -7.13 13.05 -18.78
N ASP A 265 -8.42 13.24 -19.12
CA ASP A 265 -8.86 13.90 -20.35
C ASP A 265 -8.29 15.32 -20.48
N GLY A 266 -7.68 15.62 -21.62
CA GLY A 266 -7.09 16.93 -21.94
C GLY A 266 -5.94 17.39 -21.02
N VAL A 267 -5.39 16.49 -20.19
CA VAL A 267 -4.31 16.83 -19.25
C VAL A 267 -3.01 16.09 -19.59
N ASN A 268 -3.06 14.77 -19.70
CA ASN A 268 -1.88 13.93 -19.89
C ASN A 268 -2.07 12.82 -20.93
N ASP A 269 -3.09 12.93 -21.78
CA ASP A 269 -3.52 11.89 -22.72
C ASP A 269 -3.24 12.22 -24.20
N SER A 270 -2.38 13.22 -24.46
CA SER A 270 -2.03 13.61 -25.82
C SER A 270 -1.03 12.65 -26.49
N PRO A 271 -0.99 12.60 -27.82
CA PRO A 271 0.01 11.82 -28.56
C PRO A 271 1.46 12.21 -28.23
N GLU A 272 1.73 13.51 -28.05
CA GLU A 272 3.06 14.05 -27.75
C GLU A 272 3.56 13.53 -26.40
N GLN A 273 2.65 13.45 -25.41
CA GLN A 273 2.96 12.88 -24.10
C GLN A 273 3.20 11.36 -24.18
N ALA A 274 2.45 10.63 -25.01
CA ALA A 274 2.71 9.22 -25.26
C ALA A 274 4.10 8.98 -25.87
N GLU A 275 4.50 9.78 -26.86
CA GLU A 275 5.82 9.73 -27.49
C GLU A 275 6.94 10.09 -26.49
N LEU A 276 6.74 11.11 -25.66
CA LEU A 276 7.68 11.49 -24.63
C LEU A 276 7.83 10.39 -23.57
N LEU A 277 6.72 9.83 -23.11
CA LEU A 277 6.71 8.70 -22.17
C LEU A 277 7.48 7.51 -22.74
N ALA A 278 7.20 7.13 -24.01
CA ALA A 278 7.88 6.03 -24.67
C ALA A 278 9.41 6.22 -24.68
N ARG A 279 9.89 7.42 -25.04
CA ARG A 279 11.33 7.73 -25.04
C ARG A 279 11.94 7.61 -23.65
N ARG A 280 11.23 8.06 -22.59
CA ARG A 280 11.73 8.03 -21.20
C ARG A 280 11.81 6.62 -20.61
N VAL A 281 10.81 5.78 -20.87
CA VAL A 281 10.73 4.45 -20.25
C VAL A 281 11.52 3.38 -20.99
N LYS A 282 11.77 3.57 -22.28
CA LYS A 282 12.48 2.59 -23.14
C LYS A 282 13.84 2.15 -22.58
N PRO A 283 14.71 3.04 -22.05
CA PRO A 283 16.01 2.64 -21.49
C PRO A 283 15.94 1.75 -20.24
N LEU A 284 14.77 1.69 -19.60
CA LEU A 284 14.55 0.97 -18.34
C LEU A 284 13.95 -0.44 -18.54
N ALA A 285 13.63 -0.82 -19.78
CA ALA A 285 12.84 -2.03 -20.07
C ALA A 285 11.60 -2.15 -19.16
N ALA A 286 10.99 -1.00 -18.81
CA ALA A 286 9.92 -0.89 -17.85
C ALA A 286 8.57 -1.34 -18.41
N HIS A 287 7.63 -1.56 -17.50
CA HIS A 287 6.22 -1.75 -17.82
C HIS A 287 5.47 -0.43 -17.59
N VAL A 288 4.50 -0.11 -18.44
CA VAL A 288 3.58 1.02 -18.26
C VAL A 288 2.17 0.48 -18.04
N ASN A 289 1.59 0.82 -16.90
CA ASN A 289 0.23 0.46 -16.55
C ASN A 289 -0.66 1.68 -16.66
N LEU A 290 -1.46 1.74 -17.71
CA LEU A 290 -2.42 2.82 -17.96
C LEU A 290 -3.67 2.60 -17.11
N ILE A 291 -3.99 3.55 -16.26
CA ILE A 291 -5.11 3.49 -15.34
C ILE A 291 -6.20 4.43 -15.87
N PRO A 292 -7.34 3.94 -16.37
CA PRO A 292 -8.49 4.80 -16.61
C PRO A 292 -8.85 5.53 -15.30
N LEU A 293 -8.87 6.86 -15.32
CA LEU A 293 -9.16 7.64 -14.13
C LEU A 293 -10.50 7.24 -13.53
N ASN A 294 -10.57 7.11 -12.23
CA ASN A 294 -11.82 6.87 -11.51
C ASN A 294 -12.38 8.20 -11.01
N HIS A 295 -13.68 8.35 -11.10
CA HIS A 295 -14.36 9.56 -10.64
C HIS A 295 -14.19 9.75 -9.12
N VAL A 296 -13.95 10.99 -8.70
CA VAL A 296 -13.90 11.43 -7.30
C VAL A 296 -14.72 12.72 -7.22
N ASP A 297 -15.83 12.68 -6.48
CA ASP A 297 -16.83 13.77 -6.44
C ASP A 297 -16.21 15.14 -6.10
N GLU A 298 -15.16 15.16 -5.26
CA GLU A 298 -14.50 16.39 -4.83
C GLU A 298 -13.39 16.86 -5.79
N ARG A 299 -13.23 16.20 -6.94
CA ARG A 299 -12.18 16.49 -7.94
C ARG A 299 -12.82 16.77 -9.30
N SER A 300 -12.22 17.68 -10.06
CA SER A 300 -12.74 18.13 -11.36
C SER A 300 -12.12 17.43 -12.56
N PHE A 301 -11.34 16.37 -12.36
CA PHE A 301 -10.70 15.64 -13.44
C PHE A 301 -11.61 14.55 -13.99
N GLU A 302 -11.64 14.46 -15.31
CA GLU A 302 -12.41 13.46 -16.03
C GLU A 302 -11.52 12.36 -16.64
N PRO A 303 -12.03 11.13 -16.77
CA PRO A 303 -11.30 10.05 -17.41
C PRO A 303 -11.07 10.35 -18.89
N SER A 304 -9.88 10.01 -19.39
CA SER A 304 -9.56 10.11 -20.82
C SER A 304 -10.56 9.33 -21.68
N LYS A 305 -10.88 9.90 -22.85
CA LYS A 305 -11.79 9.27 -23.82
C LYS A 305 -11.22 7.94 -24.34
N PRO A 306 -12.07 6.95 -24.64
CA PRO A 306 -11.62 5.66 -25.13
C PRO A 306 -10.72 5.73 -26.38
N GLU A 307 -10.96 6.70 -27.25
CA GLU A 307 -10.16 6.93 -28.47
C GLU A 307 -8.75 7.39 -28.14
N ASN A 308 -8.61 8.31 -27.18
CA ASN A 308 -7.32 8.80 -26.71
C ASN A 308 -6.54 7.69 -26.02
N LEU A 309 -7.19 6.92 -25.15
CA LEU A 309 -6.58 5.76 -24.48
C LEU A 309 -6.06 4.74 -25.51
N LYS A 310 -6.86 4.39 -26.53
CA LYS A 310 -6.44 3.47 -27.60
C LYS A 310 -5.25 4.02 -28.39
N ARG A 311 -5.28 5.32 -28.74
CA ARG A 311 -4.19 6.00 -29.44
C ARG A 311 -2.91 5.98 -28.61
N PHE A 312 -3.01 6.29 -27.32
CA PHE A 312 -1.89 6.29 -26.37
C PHE A 312 -1.23 4.90 -26.28
N VAL A 313 -2.03 3.84 -26.11
CA VAL A 313 -1.56 2.44 -26.11
C VAL A 313 -0.83 2.12 -27.42
N ASN A 314 -1.42 2.47 -28.57
CA ASN A 314 -0.83 2.19 -29.86
C ASN A 314 0.55 2.87 -30.04
N ILE A 315 0.69 4.12 -29.59
CA ILE A 315 1.97 4.83 -29.63
C ILE A 315 3.01 4.12 -28.75
N LEU A 316 2.67 3.80 -27.50
CA LEU A 316 3.59 3.10 -26.60
C LEU A 316 4.02 1.74 -27.17
N THR A 317 3.06 0.96 -27.66
CA THR A 317 3.31 -0.37 -28.23
C THR A 317 4.18 -0.30 -29.50
N LYS A 318 3.93 0.65 -30.42
CA LYS A 318 4.76 0.88 -31.61
C LYS A 318 6.20 1.26 -31.26
N ASN A 319 6.40 1.93 -30.13
CA ASN A 319 7.72 2.27 -29.61
C ASN A 319 8.38 1.12 -28.80
N GLY A 320 7.74 -0.07 -28.74
CA GLY A 320 8.27 -1.25 -28.04
C GLY A 320 8.12 -1.20 -26.52
N VAL A 321 7.23 -0.35 -25.99
CA VAL A 321 6.95 -0.26 -24.55
C VAL A 321 5.93 -1.32 -24.17
N ASN A 322 6.25 -2.15 -23.18
CA ASN A 322 5.31 -3.12 -22.61
C ASN A 322 4.21 -2.35 -21.84
N THR A 323 2.98 -2.39 -22.36
CA THR A 323 1.87 -1.56 -21.87
C THR A 323 0.64 -2.41 -21.59
N THR A 324 0.01 -2.15 -20.46
CA THR A 324 -1.30 -2.73 -20.09
C THR A 324 -2.29 -1.64 -19.74
N ILE A 325 -3.58 -1.92 -19.92
CA ILE A 325 -4.66 -1.12 -19.36
C ILE A 325 -5.16 -1.82 -18.11
N ARG A 326 -5.14 -1.12 -16.99
CA ARG A 326 -5.62 -1.65 -15.71
C ARG A 326 -7.12 -1.89 -15.75
N ARG A 327 -7.55 -3.07 -15.34
CA ARG A 327 -8.96 -3.37 -15.15
C ARG A 327 -9.54 -2.51 -14.03
N ARG A 328 -10.71 -1.94 -14.25
CA ARG A 328 -11.49 -1.33 -13.16
C ARG A 328 -12.14 -2.45 -12.36
N LEU A 329 -11.89 -2.48 -11.08
CA LEU A 329 -12.49 -3.42 -10.14
C LEU A 329 -13.12 -2.63 -8.99
N GLY A 330 -14.32 -3.07 -8.54
CA GLY A 330 -15.05 -2.45 -7.45
C GLY A 330 -15.49 -1.01 -7.72
N SER A 331 -15.80 -0.69 -8.98
CA SER A 331 -16.25 0.65 -9.39
C SER A 331 -17.59 1.03 -8.76
N ASP A 332 -18.47 0.06 -8.58
CA ASP A 332 -19.79 0.20 -7.96
C ASP A 332 -19.77 0.40 -6.43
N VAL A 333 -18.60 0.21 -5.81
CA VAL A 333 -18.38 0.37 -4.35
C VAL A 333 -17.25 1.36 -4.02
N ASP A 334 -16.86 2.24 -4.96
CA ASP A 334 -15.75 3.20 -4.82
C ASP A 334 -14.43 2.55 -4.32
N ALA A 335 -14.14 1.34 -4.79
CA ALA A 335 -12.96 0.58 -4.37
C ALA A 335 -11.77 0.73 -5.33
N SER A 336 -11.90 1.53 -6.36
CA SER A 336 -10.86 1.70 -7.38
C SER A 336 -9.75 2.66 -6.92
N CYS A 337 -8.60 2.60 -7.61
CA CYS A 337 -7.46 3.46 -7.29
C CYS A 337 -7.82 4.95 -7.31
N GLY A 338 -7.35 5.68 -6.31
CA GLY A 338 -7.61 7.10 -6.10
C GLY A 338 -8.93 7.43 -5.40
N GLN A 339 -9.80 6.43 -5.14
CA GLN A 339 -11.11 6.63 -4.50
C GLN A 339 -11.09 6.38 -2.99
N LEU A 340 -10.08 5.70 -2.47
CA LEU A 340 -9.99 5.37 -1.04
C LEU A 340 -9.82 6.63 -0.20
N ARG A 341 -10.64 6.77 0.85
CA ARG A 341 -10.66 7.95 1.71
C ARG A 341 -11.10 7.64 3.13
N ARG A 342 -10.75 8.53 4.04
CA ARG A 342 -11.22 8.52 5.42
C ARG A 342 -12.66 9.05 5.50
N LYS A 343 -13.66 8.18 5.36
CA LYS A 343 -15.10 8.57 5.43
C LYS A 343 -15.70 8.46 6.83
N MET A 344 -15.03 8.84 7.89
CA MET A 344 -15.64 8.84 9.25
C MET A 344 -16.25 10.16 9.71
N THR A 345 -16.26 11.23 8.92
CA THR A 345 -16.52 12.56 9.47
C THR A 345 -17.90 13.15 9.21
N ARG A 346 -18.84 12.48 8.55
CA ARG A 346 -20.14 13.10 8.23
C ARG A 346 -21.42 12.40 8.72
N GLU A 347 -21.34 11.15 9.22
CA GLU A 347 -22.53 10.42 9.67
C GLU A 347 -22.61 10.20 11.20
N ALA A 348 -21.63 10.70 11.96
CA ALA A 348 -21.58 10.58 13.42
C ALA A 348 -21.54 11.96 14.13
N LYS A 349 -22.35 12.92 13.64
CA LYS A 349 -22.68 14.13 14.39
C LYS A 349 -24.18 14.41 14.26
#